data_443daf1c9224a062e71a8c4a02f4c2d3
#
_entry.id   443daf1c9224a062e71a8c4a02f4c2d3
#
_cell.length_a   1.000
_cell.length_b   1.000
_cell.length_c   1.000
_cell.angle_alpha   90.00
_cell.angle_beta   90.00
_cell.angle_gamma   90.00
#
_symmetry.space_group_name_H-M   'P 1'
#
loop_
_entity.id
_entity.type
_entity.pdbx_description
1 polymer ?
#
loop_
_entity_poly.entity_id
_entity_poly.type
_entity_poly.pdbx_seq_one_letter_code
_entity_poly.pdbx_strand_id
1 'polypeptide(L)'
;MPTPENLATDATVAIMLADGFEEVEALAVADVLYRAGVRSDLISVTDARHVTSSHGIRVVADLMLEDVDLSTYTVLFLPGGMPGTLGLKATPAIQVEALRRSDASQPIAAICAAPSILSELGILDGRQATANPAFVKAIAEGGAIVHENPVVVDEFITTSRGAGTALELGLELVRQLLGDQAAEEVSRGVVLAR
;
A
#
# COMPACT_ATOMS: atom_id res chain seq x y z
N MET A 1 11.58 -8.22 -5.30
CA MET A 1 10.90 -8.97 -6.39
C MET A 1 11.73 -8.86 -7.67
N PRO A 2 11.60 -9.77 -8.66
CA PRO A 2 12.21 -9.52 -9.95
C PRO A 2 11.58 -8.28 -10.58
N THR A 3 12.40 -7.49 -11.29
CA THR A 3 11.87 -6.41 -12.12
C THR A 3 11.10 -7.03 -13.29
N PRO A 4 9.91 -6.50 -13.67
CA PRO A 4 9.20 -6.98 -14.85
C PRO A 4 10.11 -6.97 -16.09
N GLU A 5 10.04 -8.02 -16.92
CA GLU A 5 10.85 -8.09 -18.16
C GLU A 5 10.59 -6.93 -19.11
N ASN A 6 9.34 -6.45 -19.14
CA ASN A 6 8.93 -5.30 -19.92
C ASN A 6 8.30 -4.27 -18.98
N LEU A 7 8.99 -3.16 -18.76
CA LEU A 7 8.44 -2.03 -18.01
C LEU A 7 7.47 -1.25 -18.88
N ALA A 8 6.26 -1.01 -18.36
CA ALA A 8 5.24 -0.19 -19.01
C ALA A 8 5.36 1.29 -18.62
N THR A 9 6.11 1.60 -17.56
CA THR A 9 6.31 2.95 -17.03
C THR A 9 7.59 3.02 -16.20
N ASP A 10 8.11 4.24 -16.00
CA ASP A 10 9.20 4.52 -15.06
C ASP A 10 8.69 4.69 -13.60
N ALA A 11 7.36 4.67 -13.40
CA ALA A 11 6.77 4.74 -12.07
C ALA A 11 7.18 3.53 -11.22
N THR A 12 7.41 3.78 -9.93
CA THR A 12 7.84 2.77 -8.96
C THR A 12 6.99 2.81 -7.70
N VAL A 13 6.77 1.65 -7.08
CA VAL A 13 5.97 1.52 -5.85
C VAL A 13 6.83 0.96 -4.72
N ALA A 14 6.92 1.70 -3.61
CA ALA A 14 7.53 1.22 -2.37
C ALA A 14 6.48 0.46 -1.55
N ILE A 15 6.66 -0.84 -1.33
CA ILE A 15 5.78 -1.68 -0.50
C ILE A 15 6.49 -1.92 0.83
N MET A 16 5.96 -1.32 1.91
CA MET A 16 6.63 -1.29 3.21
C MET A 16 6.29 -2.52 4.05
N LEU A 17 7.31 -3.27 4.49
CA LEU A 17 7.14 -4.49 5.27
C LEU A 17 7.69 -4.35 6.68
N ALA A 18 6.85 -4.55 7.69
CA ALA A 18 7.23 -4.75 9.08
C ALA A 18 6.83 -6.15 9.54
N ASP A 19 7.49 -6.71 10.57
CA ASP A 19 7.07 -7.99 11.12
C ASP A 19 5.60 -7.95 11.59
N GLY A 20 4.84 -8.96 11.19
CA GLY A 20 3.40 -9.03 11.38
C GLY A 20 2.57 -8.33 10.31
N PHE A 21 3.16 -7.98 9.16
CA PHE A 21 2.40 -7.50 7.99
C PHE A 21 1.44 -8.58 7.46
N GLU A 22 0.38 -8.17 6.76
CA GLU A 22 -0.54 -9.11 6.10
C GLU A 22 0.01 -9.49 4.73
N GLU A 23 0.42 -10.75 4.57
CA GLU A 23 1.06 -11.23 3.36
C GLU A 23 0.17 -11.14 2.11
N VAL A 24 -1.13 -11.40 2.26
CA VAL A 24 -2.06 -11.32 1.13
C VAL A 24 -2.15 -9.87 0.61
N GLU A 25 -2.15 -8.90 1.51
CA GLU A 25 -2.27 -7.49 1.13
C GLU A 25 -1.02 -6.98 0.42
N ALA A 26 0.16 -7.30 0.94
CA ALA A 26 1.41 -6.89 0.33
C ALA A 26 1.67 -7.60 -1.02
N LEU A 27 1.53 -8.94 -1.03
CA LEU A 27 1.94 -9.74 -2.18
C LEU A 27 0.92 -9.73 -3.32
N ALA A 28 -0.39 -9.60 -3.05
CA ALA A 28 -1.38 -9.45 -4.10
C ALA A 28 -1.19 -8.12 -4.87
N VAL A 29 -0.93 -7.03 -4.17
CA VAL A 29 -0.62 -5.74 -4.82
C VAL A 29 0.67 -5.85 -5.62
N ALA A 30 1.71 -6.47 -5.07
CA ALA A 30 2.98 -6.70 -5.76
C ALA A 30 2.80 -7.53 -7.04
N ASP A 31 2.01 -8.63 -7.00
CA ASP A 31 1.73 -9.47 -8.18
C ASP A 31 0.99 -8.70 -9.28
N VAL A 32 -0.03 -7.91 -8.91
CA VAL A 32 -0.80 -7.09 -9.85
C VAL A 32 0.10 -6.04 -10.54
N LEU A 33 0.94 -5.35 -9.77
CA LEU A 33 1.89 -4.37 -10.31
C LEU A 33 2.91 -5.03 -11.25
N TYR A 34 3.47 -6.19 -10.86
CA TYR A 34 4.39 -6.94 -11.69
C TYR A 34 3.78 -7.34 -13.04
N ARG A 35 2.54 -7.85 -13.04
CA ARG A 35 1.80 -8.21 -14.26
C ARG A 35 1.51 -7.01 -15.16
N ALA A 36 1.33 -5.83 -14.57
CA ALA A 36 1.13 -4.58 -15.30
C ALA A 36 2.43 -3.99 -15.87
N GLY A 37 3.60 -4.57 -15.55
CA GLY A 37 4.89 -3.98 -15.95
C GLY A 37 5.27 -2.76 -15.10
N VAL A 38 4.77 -2.65 -13.87
CA VAL A 38 5.15 -1.61 -12.91
C VAL A 38 6.16 -2.19 -11.93
N ARG A 39 7.31 -1.52 -11.79
CA ARG A 39 8.30 -1.91 -10.80
C ARG A 39 7.79 -1.64 -9.39
N SER A 40 7.92 -2.63 -8.50
CA SER A 40 7.69 -2.46 -7.08
C SER A 40 8.80 -3.13 -6.29
N ASP A 41 9.19 -2.51 -5.18
CA ASP A 41 10.20 -3.04 -4.27
C ASP A 41 9.55 -3.32 -2.91
N LEU A 42 9.75 -4.55 -2.40
CA LEU A 42 9.41 -4.91 -1.03
C LEU A 42 10.53 -4.36 -0.12
N ILE A 43 10.18 -3.45 0.77
CA ILE A 43 11.16 -2.73 1.62
C ILE A 43 10.92 -3.08 3.08
N SER A 44 11.92 -3.70 3.70
CA SER A 44 11.88 -4.00 5.13
C SER A 44 12.16 -2.76 5.97
N VAL A 45 11.31 -2.52 6.96
CA VAL A 45 11.55 -1.50 8.00
C VAL A 45 12.20 -2.10 9.25
N THR A 46 12.48 -3.42 9.24
CA THR A 46 13.17 -4.12 10.34
C THR A 46 14.69 -4.09 10.14
N ASP A 47 15.44 -4.67 11.03
CA ASP A 47 16.90 -4.82 10.96
C ASP A 47 17.36 -5.99 10.07
N ALA A 48 16.44 -6.65 9.35
CA ALA A 48 16.69 -7.78 8.49
C ALA A 48 15.85 -7.76 7.21
N ARG A 49 16.38 -8.35 6.13
CA ARG A 49 15.62 -8.54 4.89
C ARG A 49 14.53 -9.61 5.01
N HIS A 50 14.63 -10.51 5.98
CA HIS A 50 13.60 -11.52 6.25
C HIS A 50 12.54 -10.91 7.16
N VAL A 51 11.35 -10.70 6.61
CA VAL A 51 10.20 -10.17 7.33
C VAL A 51 9.16 -11.27 7.51
N THR A 52 8.66 -11.44 8.71
CA THR A 52 7.67 -12.48 9.03
C THR A 52 6.28 -11.88 9.05
N SER A 53 5.35 -12.45 8.28
CA SER A 53 3.96 -11.99 8.23
C SER A 53 3.17 -12.32 9.49
N SER A 54 1.94 -11.81 9.57
CA SER A 54 0.99 -12.07 10.66
C SER A 54 0.65 -13.56 10.85
N HIS A 55 0.78 -14.35 9.80
CA HIS A 55 0.54 -15.81 9.80
C HIS A 55 1.83 -16.65 9.84
N GLY A 56 2.99 -16.01 10.12
CA GLY A 56 4.26 -16.71 10.26
C GLY A 56 4.96 -17.05 8.93
N ILE A 57 4.48 -16.53 7.81
CA ILE A 57 5.10 -16.71 6.50
C ILE A 57 6.30 -15.75 6.38
N ARG A 58 7.46 -16.28 6.02
CA ARG A 58 8.67 -15.47 5.82
C ARG A 58 8.78 -15.01 4.39
N VAL A 59 8.97 -13.71 4.22
CA VAL A 59 9.22 -13.06 2.93
C VAL A 59 10.60 -12.40 2.98
N VAL A 60 11.35 -12.48 1.89
CA VAL A 60 12.62 -11.77 1.75
C VAL A 60 12.35 -10.45 1.06
N ALA A 61 12.56 -9.35 1.75
CA ALA A 61 12.47 -8.00 1.19
C ALA A 61 13.58 -7.77 0.14
N ASP A 62 13.29 -6.98 -0.87
CA ASP A 62 14.26 -6.61 -1.91
C ASP A 62 15.32 -5.67 -1.37
N LEU A 63 14.91 -4.75 -0.49
CA LEU A 63 15.73 -3.67 0.05
C LEU A 63 15.47 -3.49 1.55
N MET A 64 16.40 -2.83 2.23
CA MET A 64 16.24 -2.33 3.58
C MET A 64 15.85 -0.86 3.52
N LEU A 65 15.07 -0.38 4.49
CA LEU A 65 14.67 1.03 4.56
C LEU A 65 15.88 1.98 4.63
N GLU A 66 16.96 1.57 5.31
CA GLU A 66 18.19 2.37 5.44
C GLU A 66 18.96 2.56 4.12
N ASP A 67 18.71 1.70 3.13
CA ASP A 67 19.39 1.70 1.83
C ASP A 67 18.62 2.48 0.76
N VAL A 68 17.44 3.04 1.08
CA VAL A 68 16.56 3.65 0.08
C VAL A 68 16.18 5.08 0.43
N ASP A 69 16.01 5.88 -0.61
CA ASP A 69 15.34 7.19 -0.52
C ASP A 69 13.88 7.02 -0.98
N LEU A 70 12.94 7.01 -0.02
CA LEU A 70 11.51 6.84 -0.29
C LEU A 70 10.94 7.96 -1.18
N SER A 71 11.56 9.13 -1.20
CA SER A 71 11.11 10.26 -2.03
C SER A 71 11.22 9.99 -3.52
N THR A 72 12.05 9.02 -3.93
CA THR A 72 12.25 8.64 -5.34
C THR A 72 11.16 7.73 -5.89
N TYR A 73 10.33 7.13 -5.01
CA TYR A 73 9.22 6.28 -5.43
C TYR A 73 7.99 7.10 -5.79
N THR A 74 7.27 6.65 -6.82
CA THR A 74 6.01 7.29 -7.25
C THR A 74 4.91 7.09 -6.23
N VAL A 75 4.75 5.87 -5.70
CA VAL A 75 3.72 5.52 -4.71
C VAL A 75 4.36 4.95 -3.45
N LEU A 76 3.93 5.40 -2.27
CA LEU A 76 4.18 4.75 -0.99
C LEU A 76 2.98 3.85 -0.67
N PHE A 77 3.20 2.55 -0.52
CA PHE A 77 2.15 1.60 -0.13
C PHE A 77 2.41 1.00 1.26
N LEU A 78 1.41 1.13 2.12
CA LEU A 78 1.40 0.63 3.50
C LEU A 78 0.42 -0.55 3.61
N PRO A 79 0.89 -1.80 3.61
CA PRO A 79 0.07 -2.97 3.93
C PRO A 79 -0.39 -2.93 5.39
N GLY A 80 -1.49 -3.63 5.66
CA GLY A 80 -1.97 -3.84 7.02
C GLY A 80 -1.32 -5.03 7.71
N GLY A 81 -2.12 -5.74 8.51
CA GLY A 81 -1.67 -6.79 9.42
C GLY A 81 -1.29 -6.26 10.79
N MET A 82 -1.47 -7.13 11.80
CA MET A 82 -1.09 -6.81 13.17
C MET A 82 -0.11 -7.89 13.67
N PRO A 83 1.03 -7.50 14.26
CA PRO A 83 1.41 -6.14 14.66
C PRO A 83 2.12 -5.29 13.57
N GLY A 84 2.18 -5.71 12.30
CA GLY A 84 2.91 -5.03 11.23
C GLY A 84 2.58 -3.55 11.09
N THR A 85 1.29 -3.19 11.17
CA THR A 85 0.84 -1.78 11.17
C THR A 85 1.45 -0.97 12.31
N LEU A 86 1.62 -1.57 13.51
CA LEU A 86 2.28 -0.90 14.63
C LEU A 86 3.77 -0.68 14.35
N GLY A 87 4.43 -1.65 13.70
CA GLY A 87 5.83 -1.53 13.27
C GLY A 87 6.01 -0.39 12.27
N LEU A 88 5.17 -0.32 11.22
CA LEU A 88 5.17 0.77 10.25
C LEU A 88 4.93 2.12 10.94
N LYS A 89 3.93 2.19 11.82
CA LYS A 89 3.61 3.39 12.60
C LYS A 89 4.76 3.83 13.49
N ALA A 90 5.49 2.91 14.10
CA ALA A 90 6.63 3.21 14.97
C ALA A 90 7.89 3.63 14.20
N THR A 91 7.89 3.53 12.88
CA THR A 91 9.04 3.86 12.01
C THR A 91 9.02 5.35 11.63
N PRO A 92 9.93 6.20 12.17
CA PRO A 92 9.88 7.65 11.92
C PRO A 92 9.98 8.03 10.44
N ALA A 93 10.77 7.30 9.66
CA ALA A 93 10.93 7.57 8.23
C ALA A 93 9.61 7.40 7.45
N ILE A 94 8.73 6.47 7.86
CA ILE A 94 7.41 6.30 7.26
C ILE A 94 6.51 7.51 7.58
N GLN A 95 6.53 7.97 8.83
CA GLN A 95 5.73 9.13 9.24
C GLN A 95 6.16 10.40 8.49
N VAL A 96 7.47 10.65 8.44
CA VAL A 96 8.05 11.80 7.73
C VAL A 96 7.70 11.75 6.25
N GLU A 97 7.85 10.58 5.61
CA GLU A 97 7.55 10.45 4.19
C GLU A 97 6.06 10.57 3.89
N ALA A 98 5.18 10.01 4.74
CA ALA A 98 3.74 10.16 4.58
C ALA A 98 3.31 11.64 4.67
N LEU A 99 3.83 12.40 5.65
CA LEU A 99 3.56 13.82 5.79
C LEU A 99 4.10 14.62 4.59
N ARG A 100 5.35 14.37 4.18
CA ARG A 100 5.95 15.01 3.01
C ARG A 100 5.12 14.79 1.75
N ARG A 101 4.63 13.55 1.54
CA ARG A 101 3.77 13.22 0.40
C ARG A 101 2.42 13.93 0.48
N SER A 102 1.82 13.98 1.67
CA SER A 102 0.57 14.72 1.87
C SER A 102 0.72 16.20 1.50
N ASP A 103 1.79 16.86 1.97
CA ASP A 103 2.09 18.25 1.67
C ASP A 103 2.34 18.50 0.16
N ALA A 104 2.94 17.53 -0.50
CA ALA A 104 3.26 17.60 -1.93
C ALA A 104 2.17 17.01 -2.85
N SER A 105 1.05 16.55 -2.32
CA SER A 105 -0.02 15.83 -3.05
C SER A 105 0.51 14.63 -3.86
N GLN A 106 1.44 13.87 -3.27
CA GLN A 106 2.04 12.69 -3.89
C GLN A 106 1.36 11.39 -3.44
N PRO A 107 1.26 10.37 -4.30
CA PRO A 107 0.46 9.18 -4.06
C PRO A 107 0.87 8.39 -2.81
N ILE A 108 -0.13 8.10 -1.96
CA ILE A 108 -0.04 7.18 -0.82
C ILE A 108 -1.19 6.18 -0.92
N ALA A 109 -0.86 4.90 -0.74
CA ALA A 109 -1.85 3.84 -0.62
C ALA A 109 -1.75 3.16 0.75
N ALA A 110 -2.89 2.81 1.35
CA ALA A 110 -2.93 2.10 2.62
C ALA A 110 -4.13 1.13 2.67
N ILE A 111 -3.95 -0.04 3.27
CA ILE A 111 -4.99 -1.06 3.33
C ILE A 111 -5.21 -1.58 4.75
N CYS A 112 -6.42 -2.03 5.05
CA CYS A 112 -6.78 -2.75 6.26
C CYS A 112 -6.62 -1.89 7.53
N ALA A 113 -5.61 -2.18 8.36
CA ALA A 113 -5.29 -1.41 9.55
C ALA A 113 -4.44 -0.15 9.23
N ALA A 114 -3.68 -0.17 8.14
CA ALA A 114 -2.71 0.88 7.82
C ALA A 114 -3.31 2.28 7.56
N PRO A 115 -4.57 2.47 7.08
CA PRO A 115 -5.19 3.79 7.03
C PRO A 115 -5.22 4.51 8.39
N SER A 116 -5.17 3.78 9.52
CA SER A 116 -5.08 4.37 10.85
C SER A 116 -3.77 5.16 11.07
N ILE A 117 -2.68 4.78 10.39
CA ILE A 117 -1.41 5.53 10.42
C ILE A 117 -1.63 6.93 9.82
N LEU A 118 -2.27 6.98 8.64
CA LEU A 118 -2.55 8.23 7.95
C LEU A 118 -3.52 9.11 8.73
N SER A 119 -4.52 8.49 9.38
CA SER A 119 -5.48 9.18 10.23
C SER A 119 -4.81 9.84 11.45
N GLU A 120 -3.94 9.12 12.14
CA GLU A 120 -3.22 9.64 13.30
C GLU A 120 -2.22 10.77 12.94
N LEU A 121 -1.72 10.78 11.71
CA LEU A 121 -0.91 11.87 11.16
C LEU A 121 -1.75 13.08 10.69
N GLY A 122 -3.09 13.02 10.81
CA GLY A 122 -4.01 14.06 10.35
C GLY A 122 -4.19 14.10 8.82
N ILE A 123 -3.60 13.16 8.08
CA ILE A 123 -3.64 13.13 6.60
C ILE A 123 -5.04 12.83 6.08
N LEU A 124 -5.87 12.10 6.85
CA LEU A 124 -7.24 11.75 6.45
C LEU A 124 -8.30 12.75 6.95
N ASP A 125 -7.94 13.82 7.64
CA ASP A 125 -8.91 14.81 8.12
C ASP A 125 -9.65 15.47 6.95
N GLY A 126 -10.97 15.36 6.95
CA GLY A 126 -11.86 15.83 5.87
C GLY A 126 -11.81 15.03 4.57
N ARG A 127 -11.01 13.97 4.47
CA ARG A 127 -10.87 13.15 3.26
C ARG A 127 -11.74 11.91 3.29
N GLN A 128 -12.17 11.47 2.10
CA GLN A 128 -12.88 10.22 1.93
C GLN A 128 -11.90 9.05 2.07
N ALA A 129 -12.25 8.06 2.90
CA ALA A 129 -11.38 6.91 3.14
C ALA A 129 -12.17 5.65 3.51
N THR A 130 -11.50 4.52 3.43
CA THR A 130 -11.98 3.24 3.97
C THR A 130 -10.87 2.55 4.74
N ALA A 131 -11.24 1.57 5.56
CA ALA A 131 -10.32 0.74 6.32
C ALA A 131 -10.97 -0.61 6.63
N ASN A 132 -10.24 -1.50 7.29
CA ASN A 132 -10.82 -2.69 7.86
C ASN A 132 -11.91 -2.30 8.88
N PRO A 133 -13.04 -3.04 8.95
CA PRO A 133 -14.14 -2.74 9.88
C PRO A 133 -13.71 -2.51 11.33
N ALA A 134 -12.64 -3.17 11.79
CA ALA A 134 -12.09 -2.97 13.12
C ALA A 134 -11.41 -1.60 13.32
N PHE A 135 -11.02 -0.91 12.24
CA PHE A 135 -10.32 0.38 12.26
C PHE A 135 -11.16 1.55 11.75
N VAL A 136 -12.33 1.29 11.17
CA VAL A 136 -13.25 2.32 10.66
C VAL A 136 -13.55 3.41 11.71
N LYS A 137 -13.81 2.99 12.96
CA LYS A 137 -14.07 3.94 14.03
C LYS A 137 -12.87 4.85 14.29
N ALA A 138 -11.67 4.31 14.30
CA ALA A 138 -10.45 5.07 14.56
C ALA A 138 -10.19 6.12 13.47
N ILE A 139 -10.37 5.77 12.18
CA ILE A 139 -10.18 6.75 11.11
C ILE A 139 -11.29 7.80 11.09
N ALA A 140 -12.53 7.44 11.45
CA ALA A 140 -13.65 8.39 11.59
C ALA A 140 -13.41 9.40 12.73
N GLU A 141 -12.91 8.95 13.88
CA GLU A 141 -12.52 9.80 15.01
C GLU A 141 -11.37 10.74 14.65
N GLY A 142 -10.51 10.35 13.71
CA GLY A 142 -9.45 11.19 13.13
C GLY A 142 -9.91 12.10 11.99
N GLY A 143 -11.22 12.28 11.79
CA GLY A 143 -11.80 13.23 10.83
C GLY A 143 -12.07 12.68 9.43
N ALA A 144 -11.78 11.40 9.15
CA ALA A 144 -12.05 10.81 7.83
C ALA A 144 -13.56 10.68 7.55
N ILE A 145 -13.96 10.94 6.30
CA ILE A 145 -15.30 10.65 5.77
C ILE A 145 -15.27 9.18 5.29
N VAL A 146 -15.84 8.30 6.10
CA VAL A 146 -15.71 6.85 5.91
C VAL A 146 -16.69 6.30 4.89
N HIS A 147 -16.20 5.42 4.02
CA HIS A 147 -16.96 4.65 3.04
C HIS A 147 -16.76 3.15 3.22
N GLU A 148 -17.72 2.35 2.75
CA GLU A 148 -17.65 0.88 2.77
C GLU A 148 -17.22 0.27 1.42
N ASN A 149 -16.83 1.09 0.47
CA ASN A 149 -16.32 0.64 -0.81
C ASN A 149 -15.02 -0.19 -0.63
N PRO A 150 -14.79 -1.22 -1.44
CA PRO A 150 -13.56 -2.01 -1.40
C PRO A 150 -12.29 -1.18 -1.51
N VAL A 151 -12.32 -0.16 -2.37
CA VAL A 151 -11.27 0.83 -2.56
C VAL A 151 -11.89 2.23 -2.58
N VAL A 152 -11.27 3.18 -1.93
CA VAL A 152 -11.65 4.61 -1.94
C VAL A 152 -10.44 5.42 -2.36
N VAL A 153 -10.63 6.28 -3.36
CA VAL A 153 -9.62 7.23 -3.84
C VAL A 153 -10.10 8.62 -3.52
N ASP A 154 -9.25 9.40 -2.86
CA ASP A 154 -9.45 10.83 -2.61
C ASP A 154 -8.17 11.55 -3.01
N GLU A 155 -8.19 12.18 -4.17
CA GLU A 155 -7.03 12.83 -4.79
C GLU A 155 -5.82 11.87 -4.89
N PHE A 156 -4.79 12.10 -4.06
CA PHE A 156 -3.56 11.31 -4.02
C PHE A 156 -3.57 10.19 -2.97
N ILE A 157 -4.65 10.05 -2.21
CA ILE A 157 -4.80 9.01 -1.18
C ILE A 157 -5.67 7.88 -1.73
N THR A 158 -5.17 6.66 -1.65
CA THR A 158 -5.92 5.45 -1.98
C THR A 158 -6.00 4.55 -0.76
N THR A 159 -7.21 4.23 -0.29
CA THR A 159 -7.41 3.35 0.86
C THR A 159 -8.23 2.12 0.49
N SER A 160 -8.01 1.00 1.19
CA SER A 160 -8.74 -0.25 0.96
C SER A 160 -9.01 -1.01 2.25
N ARG A 161 -9.98 -1.97 2.20
CA ARG A 161 -10.55 -2.55 3.42
C ARG A 161 -9.75 -3.70 4.04
N GLY A 162 -9.04 -4.50 3.25
CA GLY A 162 -8.30 -5.63 3.80
C GLY A 162 -7.96 -6.70 2.77
N ALA A 163 -7.52 -7.86 3.23
CA ALA A 163 -7.00 -8.93 2.38
C ALA A 163 -7.94 -9.30 1.20
N GLY A 164 -9.26 -9.32 1.43
CA GLY A 164 -10.25 -9.62 0.40
C GLY A 164 -10.37 -8.57 -0.71
N THR A 165 -9.81 -7.37 -0.53
CA THR A 165 -9.85 -6.25 -1.50
C THR A 165 -8.46 -5.86 -2.02
N ALA A 166 -7.44 -6.66 -1.71
CA ALA A 166 -6.05 -6.36 -2.06
C ALA A 166 -5.81 -6.36 -3.58
N LEU A 167 -6.42 -7.30 -4.32
CA LEU A 167 -6.35 -7.32 -5.79
C LEU A 167 -7.02 -6.07 -6.40
N GLU A 168 -8.17 -5.66 -5.86
CA GLU A 168 -8.87 -4.44 -6.32
C GLU A 168 -8.04 -3.18 -6.06
N LEU A 169 -7.34 -3.11 -4.91
CA LEU A 169 -6.39 -2.03 -4.64
C LEU A 169 -5.22 -2.03 -5.63
N GLY A 170 -4.62 -3.20 -5.88
CA GLY A 170 -3.55 -3.32 -6.87
C GLY A 170 -3.98 -2.84 -8.26
N LEU A 171 -5.19 -3.26 -8.71
CA LEU A 171 -5.77 -2.83 -9.99
C LEU A 171 -6.07 -1.32 -10.02
N GLU A 172 -6.47 -0.73 -8.90
CA GLU A 172 -6.66 0.71 -8.79
C GLU A 172 -5.33 1.47 -8.95
N LEU A 173 -4.26 0.99 -8.32
CA LEU A 173 -2.93 1.57 -8.52
C LEU A 173 -2.45 1.45 -9.98
N VAL A 174 -2.69 0.30 -10.63
CA VAL A 174 -2.42 0.14 -12.06
C VAL A 174 -3.23 1.13 -12.88
N ARG A 175 -4.51 1.33 -12.57
CA ARG A 175 -5.36 2.33 -13.25
C ARG A 175 -4.80 3.74 -13.15
N GLN A 176 -4.36 4.14 -11.96
CA GLN A 176 -3.78 5.45 -11.71
C GLN A 176 -2.45 5.66 -12.46
N LEU A 177 -1.64 4.61 -12.60
CA LEU A 177 -0.32 4.68 -13.20
C LEU A 177 -0.32 4.47 -14.73
N LEU A 178 -1.24 3.65 -15.27
CA LEU A 178 -1.23 3.17 -16.66
C LEU A 178 -2.57 3.31 -17.38
N GLY A 179 -3.64 3.70 -16.68
CA GLY A 179 -4.98 3.85 -17.24
C GLY A 179 -5.85 2.58 -17.18
N ASP A 180 -7.11 2.73 -17.58
CA ASP A 180 -8.14 1.70 -17.45
C ASP A 180 -7.82 0.42 -18.23
N GLN A 181 -7.30 0.55 -19.47
CA GLN A 181 -7.02 -0.60 -20.33
C GLN A 181 -6.02 -1.57 -19.66
N ALA A 182 -4.93 -1.05 -19.07
CA ALA A 182 -3.93 -1.86 -18.39
C ALA A 182 -4.52 -2.59 -17.16
N ALA A 183 -5.35 -1.88 -16.38
CA ALA A 183 -6.03 -2.47 -15.24
C ALA A 183 -6.99 -3.59 -15.65
N GLU A 184 -7.75 -3.42 -16.75
CA GLU A 184 -8.64 -4.45 -17.29
C GLU A 184 -7.88 -5.68 -17.81
N GLU A 185 -6.73 -5.48 -18.48
CA GLU A 185 -5.89 -6.57 -18.97
C GLU A 185 -5.36 -7.42 -17.81
N VAL A 186 -4.85 -6.78 -16.76
CA VAL A 186 -4.38 -7.48 -15.55
C VAL A 186 -5.55 -8.16 -14.84
N SER A 187 -6.70 -7.49 -14.70
CA SER A 187 -7.90 -8.05 -14.07
C SER A 187 -8.34 -9.35 -14.74
N ARG A 188 -8.35 -9.41 -16.09
CA ARG A 188 -8.60 -10.65 -16.84
C ARG A 188 -7.53 -11.70 -16.57
N GLY A 189 -6.26 -11.30 -16.50
CA GLY A 189 -5.14 -12.21 -16.26
C GLY A 189 -5.14 -12.87 -14.89
N VAL A 190 -5.62 -12.19 -13.86
CA VAL A 190 -5.79 -12.73 -12.49
C VAL A 190 -7.19 -13.32 -12.25
N VAL A 191 -8.03 -13.38 -13.30
CA VAL A 191 -9.41 -13.95 -13.24
C VAL A 191 -10.28 -13.21 -12.22
N LEU A 192 -10.05 -11.91 -12.00
CA LEU A 192 -10.89 -11.06 -11.15
C LEU A 192 -12.02 -10.38 -11.94
N ALA A 193 -11.97 -10.40 -13.28
CA ALA A 193 -13.01 -9.82 -14.14
C ALA A 193 -14.37 -10.46 -13.84
N ARG A 194 -15.38 -9.63 -13.62
CA ARG A 194 -16.79 -10.00 -13.38
C ARG A 194 -17.57 -9.94 -14.67
#